data_d92b5547ac2177bdfcb91bee67461b7f
#
_entry.id   d92b5547ac2177bdfcb91bee67461b7f
#
_cell.length_a   1.000
_cell.length_b   1.000
_cell.length_c   1.000
_cell.angle_alpha   90.00
_cell.angle_beta   90.00
_cell.angle_gamma   90.00
#
_symmetry.space_group_name_H-M   'P 1'
#
loop_
_entity.id
_entity.type
_entity.pdbx_description
1 polymer ?
#
loop_
_entity_poly.entity_id
_entity_poly.type
_entity_poly.pdbx_seq_one_letter_code
_entity_poly.pdbx_strand_id
1 'polypeptide(L)' 'MNAVKCPVCEADVKVESEVMLGELLTCGDCGVELEVTSLSPLTVEEAPEVQEDWGE' A
#
# COMPACT_ATOMS: atom_id res chain seq x y z
N MET A 1 10.12 -1.82 -13.34
CA MET A 1 9.71 -2.27 -12.14
C MET A 1 9.89 -1.30 -11.07
N ASN A 2 8.93 -1.06 -10.27
CA ASN A 2 9.00 -0.10 -9.21
C ASN A 2 8.90 -0.78 -7.87
N ALA A 3 9.48 -0.17 -6.89
CA ALA A 3 9.42 -0.70 -5.54
C ALA A 3 9.28 0.47 -4.58
N VAL A 4 8.55 0.25 -3.50
CA VAL A 4 8.37 1.31 -2.52
C VAL A 4 8.69 0.71 -1.18
N LYS A 5 8.91 1.55 -0.19
CA LYS A 5 9.19 1.07 1.12
C LYS A 5 7.93 1.00 1.91
N CYS A 6 7.72 -0.10 2.60
CA CYS A 6 6.56 -0.24 3.45
C CYS A 6 6.67 0.74 4.60
N PRO A 7 5.65 1.52 4.88
CA PRO A 7 5.73 2.48 5.97
C PRO A 7 5.63 1.83 7.35
N VAL A 8 5.35 0.55 7.40
CA VAL A 8 5.23 -0.12 8.68
C VAL A 8 6.50 -0.88 9.00
N CYS A 9 6.96 -1.75 8.12
CA CYS A 9 8.15 -2.52 8.40
C CYS A 9 9.33 -2.08 7.58
N GLU A 10 9.14 -1.15 6.67
CA GLU A 10 10.20 -0.58 5.87
C GLU A 10 10.84 -1.62 4.96
N ALA A 11 10.14 -2.64 4.59
CA ALA A 11 10.66 -3.61 3.65
C ALA A 11 10.35 -3.15 2.23
N ASP A 12 11.06 -3.68 1.28
CA ASP A 12 10.82 -3.30 -0.10
C ASP A 12 9.59 -4.01 -0.59
N VAL A 13 8.66 -3.26 -1.16
CA VAL A 13 7.43 -3.80 -1.69
C VAL A 13 7.49 -3.63 -3.20
N LYS A 14 7.37 -4.71 -3.94
CA LYS A 14 7.42 -4.63 -5.37
C LYS A 14 6.10 -4.16 -5.91
N VAL A 15 6.12 -3.24 -6.84
CA VAL A 15 4.92 -2.66 -7.39
C VAL A 15 4.99 -2.77 -8.89
N GLU A 16 3.90 -3.12 -9.52
CA GLU A 16 3.86 -3.20 -10.95
C GLU A 16 3.90 -1.83 -11.56
N SER A 17 4.37 -1.74 -12.77
CA SER A 17 4.48 -0.45 -13.41
C SER A 17 3.13 0.11 -13.81
N GLU A 18 2.09 -0.71 -13.84
CA GLU A 18 0.80 -0.22 -14.23
C GLU A 18 -0.09 0.01 -13.02
N VAL A 19 0.48 0.25 -11.88
CA VAL A 19 -0.33 0.51 -10.70
C VAL A 19 -1.04 1.84 -10.85
N MET A 20 -2.18 1.99 -10.23
CA MET A 20 -2.95 3.20 -10.34
C MET A 20 -3.14 3.82 -8.99
N LEU A 21 -3.57 5.07 -8.98
CA LEU A 21 -3.83 5.75 -7.74
C LEU A 21 -4.97 5.06 -7.03
N GLY A 22 -4.86 4.89 -5.74
CA GLY A 22 -5.88 4.21 -4.99
C GLY A 22 -5.78 2.72 -5.02
N GLU A 23 -4.80 2.18 -5.71
CA GLU A 23 -4.67 0.75 -5.78
C GLU A 23 -4.17 0.22 -4.46
N LEU A 24 -4.67 -0.93 -4.03
CA LEU A 24 -4.25 -1.50 -2.78
C LEU A 24 -3.22 -2.57 -3.02
N LEU A 25 -2.18 -2.54 -2.23
CA LEU A 25 -1.09 -3.50 -2.32
C LEU A 25 -0.95 -4.17 -0.97
N THR A 26 -0.32 -5.31 -0.94
CA THR A 26 -0.11 -6.02 0.30
C THR A 26 1.39 -6.20 0.51
N CYS A 27 1.86 -5.79 1.67
CA CYS A 27 3.27 -5.97 1.98
C CYS A 27 3.52 -7.45 2.22
N GLY A 28 4.51 -8.00 1.59
CA GLY A 28 4.80 -9.40 1.74
C GLY A 28 5.58 -9.72 2.99
N ASP A 29 5.99 -8.70 3.74
CA ASP A 29 6.79 -8.91 4.90
C ASP A 29 5.94 -8.80 6.15
N CYS A 30 5.24 -7.76 6.36
CA CYS A 30 4.41 -7.59 7.54
C CYS A 30 2.94 -7.84 7.23
N GLY A 31 2.56 -7.93 5.99
CA GLY A 31 1.19 -8.24 5.64
C GLY A 31 0.23 -7.07 5.71
N VAL A 32 0.73 -5.85 5.84
CA VAL A 32 -0.16 -4.72 5.95
C VAL A 32 -0.65 -4.34 4.57
N GLU A 33 -1.82 -3.76 4.48
CA GLU A 33 -2.31 -3.28 3.23
C GLU A 33 -1.82 -1.87 3.01
N LEU A 34 -1.42 -1.57 1.82
CA LEU A 34 -0.91 -0.26 1.46
C LEU A 34 -1.74 0.30 0.32
N GLU A 35 -1.90 1.60 0.32
CA GLU A 35 -2.68 2.25 -0.71
C GLU A 35 -1.78 3.19 -1.46
N VAL A 36 -1.86 3.19 -2.77
CA VAL A 36 -1.05 4.05 -3.60
C VAL A 36 -1.62 5.45 -3.53
N THR A 37 -0.86 6.38 -2.98
CA THR A 37 -1.33 7.74 -2.84
C THR A 37 -0.72 8.65 -3.86
N SER A 38 0.31 8.23 -4.57
CA SER A 38 0.91 9.05 -5.60
C SER A 38 1.63 8.15 -6.57
N LEU A 39 1.64 8.53 -7.82
CA LEU A 39 2.31 7.73 -8.83
C LEU A 39 3.64 8.32 -9.24
N SER A 40 3.84 9.60 -9.04
CA SER A 40 5.06 10.22 -9.50
C SER A 40 5.48 11.29 -8.51
N PRO A 41 6.30 10.94 -7.56
CA PRO A 41 6.92 9.64 -7.37
C PRO A 41 5.96 8.64 -6.78
N LEU A 42 6.23 7.38 -6.97
CA LEU A 42 5.35 6.36 -6.47
C LEU A 42 5.41 6.33 -4.97
N THR A 43 4.30 6.52 -4.34
CA THR A 43 4.23 6.60 -2.89
C THR A 43 3.03 5.81 -2.41
N VAL A 44 3.20 5.08 -1.33
CA VAL A 44 2.11 4.33 -0.74
C VAL A 44 2.02 4.66 0.73
N GLU A 45 0.85 4.44 1.30
CA GLU A 45 0.66 4.67 2.71
C GLU A 45 -0.14 3.52 3.28
N GLU A 46 -0.10 3.35 4.57
CA GLU A 46 -0.84 2.27 5.19
C GLU A 46 -2.32 2.52 5.01
N ALA A 47 -3.01 1.60 4.37
CA ALA A 47 -4.43 1.77 4.12
C ALA A 47 -5.19 1.64 5.42
N PRO A 48 -6.25 2.39 5.56
CA PRO A 48 -7.02 2.32 6.79
C PRO A 48 -7.69 0.97 6.87
N GLU A 49 -7.74 0.36 8.06
CA GLU A 49 -8.30 -0.87 8.19
C GLU A 49 -9.71 -0.72 8.25
N VAL A 50 -10.47 -1.19 7.47
CA VAL A 50 -11.81 -1.05 7.47
C VAL A 50 -12.41 -1.78 8.47
N GLN A 51 -13.02 -1.36 9.34
CA GLN A 51 -13.52 -2.02 10.36
C GLN A 51 -14.83 -2.13 10.21
N GLU A 52 -15.45 -2.36 9.67
CA GLU A 52 -16.63 -2.45 9.49
C GLU A 52 -17.40 -2.57 10.52
N ASP A 53 -17.59 -2.09 11.20
CA ASP A 53 -18.17 -2.28 12.24
C ASP A 53 -19.22 -1.58 12.22
N TRP A 54 -19.80 -1.38 11.98
CA TRP A 54 -20.72 -0.75 11.86
C TRP A 54 -21.61 -0.95 12.69
N GLY A 55 -21.69 -0.94 13.19
CA GLY A 55 -22.40 -0.97 13.85
C GLY A 55 -23.42 -0.73 13.77
N GLU A 56 -23.73 -0.43 13.70
CA GLU A 56 -24.55 -0.10 13.59
C GLU A 56 -25.02 -0.32 13.75
#